data_cbf2d4fc7e8baf0d8295dc448b397cc3
#
_entry.id   cbf2d4fc7e8baf0d8295dc448b397cc3
#
_cell.length_a   1.000
_cell.length_b   1.000
_cell.length_c   1.000
_cell.angle_alpha   90.00
_cell.angle_beta   90.00
_cell.angle_gamma   90.00
#
_symmetry.space_group_name_H-M   'P 1'
#
loop_
_entity.id
_entity.type
_entity.pdbx_description
1 polymer ?
#
loop_
_entity_poly.entity_id
_entity_poly.type
_entity_poly.pdbx_seq_one_letter_code
_entity_poly.pdbx_strand_id
1 'polypeptide(L)'
;PYTTLVRSNLIDLFMQLRMLSLHNERLSEIVFSEPEKELPARRVFDENSGVKLEIKNLSYQYDPFSQPIFSNFNLQVEPGESIALVGPSGVGKTTLLKVMCGLLSPTSGEVIADNLDIYKIGLNNYRLGTACVLQEDRLFSGSISDNISGFEDNADEELIVECARRSNIHDEIMKMPMGYETMIGELGLGISGGQKQRLLIARALYRKPSILFMDEATSHLDLKNESAINQSIASLSITRIIVAHRPSTIASADRIIDLSQYGKQAS
;
A
#
# COMPACT_ATOMS: atom_id res chain seq x y z
N PRO A 1 -43.29 -35.74 18.80
CA PRO A 1 -42.98 -34.48 18.10
C PRO A 1 -42.19 -33.48 18.97
N TYR A 2 -42.47 -33.36 20.25
CA TYR A 2 -41.81 -32.38 21.14
C TYR A 2 -40.33 -32.69 21.39
N THR A 3 -39.94 -33.94 21.45
CA THR A 3 -38.53 -34.35 21.69
C THR A 3 -37.59 -34.04 20.53
N THR A 4 -38.08 -34.07 19.30
CA THR A 4 -37.29 -33.71 18.11
C THR A 4 -37.08 -32.20 18.02
N LEU A 5 -38.10 -31.39 18.31
CA LEU A 5 -38.01 -29.94 18.35
C LEU A 5 -37.06 -29.45 19.44
N VAL A 6 -37.09 -30.04 20.63
CA VAL A 6 -36.18 -29.70 21.74
C VAL A 6 -34.74 -30.07 21.41
N ARG A 7 -34.51 -31.21 20.72
CA ARG A 7 -33.18 -31.62 20.29
C ARG A 7 -32.59 -30.71 19.21
N SER A 8 -33.40 -30.31 18.22
CA SER A 8 -32.96 -29.36 17.20
C SER A 8 -32.59 -27.99 17.81
N ASN A 9 -33.45 -27.47 18.70
CA ASN A 9 -33.19 -26.20 19.37
C ASN A 9 -31.91 -26.26 20.26
N LEU A 10 -31.63 -27.39 20.90
CA LEU A 10 -30.43 -27.59 21.71
C LEU A 10 -29.16 -27.63 20.84
N ILE A 11 -29.24 -28.27 19.68
CA ILE A 11 -28.14 -28.30 18.70
C ILE A 11 -27.89 -26.90 18.14
N ASP A 12 -28.96 -26.20 17.79
CA ASP A 12 -28.87 -24.84 17.27
C ASP A 12 -28.25 -23.86 18.30
N LEU A 13 -28.69 -23.97 19.56
CA LEU A 13 -28.12 -23.21 20.67
C LEU A 13 -26.63 -23.51 20.86
N PHE A 14 -26.24 -24.79 20.81
CA PHE A 14 -24.83 -25.18 20.92
C PHE A 14 -24.00 -24.64 19.76
N MET A 15 -24.51 -24.67 18.54
CA MET A 15 -23.85 -24.10 17.37
C MET A 15 -23.71 -22.58 17.50
N GLN A 16 -24.75 -21.88 17.96
CA GLN A 16 -24.71 -20.44 18.24
C GLN A 16 -23.67 -20.06 19.29
N LEU A 17 -23.60 -20.83 20.38
CA LEU A 17 -22.59 -20.63 21.44
C LEU A 17 -21.17 -20.84 20.91
N ARG A 18 -20.99 -21.85 20.05
CA ARG A 18 -19.67 -22.09 19.44
C ARG A 18 -19.27 -20.98 18.46
N MET A 19 -20.23 -20.48 17.68
CA MET A 19 -20.01 -19.31 16.81
C MET A 19 -19.68 -18.05 17.62
N LEU A 20 -20.39 -17.82 18.73
CA LEU A 20 -20.11 -16.72 19.64
C LEU A 20 -18.71 -16.82 20.24
N SER A 21 -18.28 -18.02 20.64
CA SER A 21 -16.92 -18.26 21.13
C SER A 21 -15.86 -17.91 20.07
N LEU A 22 -16.09 -18.30 18.81
CA LEU A 22 -15.19 -17.96 17.71
C LEU A 22 -15.13 -16.44 17.44
N HIS A 23 -16.28 -15.77 17.49
CA HIS A 23 -16.32 -14.31 17.36
C HIS A 23 -15.62 -13.61 18.52
N ASN A 24 -15.79 -14.12 19.74
CA ASN A 24 -15.12 -13.58 20.92
C ASN A 24 -13.59 -13.76 20.85
N GLU A 25 -13.11 -14.89 20.34
CA GLU A 25 -11.68 -15.14 20.12
C GLU A 25 -11.09 -14.13 19.12
N ARG A 26 -11.77 -13.91 17.97
CA ARG A 26 -11.35 -12.91 16.98
C ARG A 26 -11.37 -11.48 17.53
N LEU A 27 -12.39 -11.14 18.31
CA LEU A 27 -12.45 -9.84 18.98
C LEU A 27 -11.32 -9.68 20.01
N SER A 28 -11.01 -10.73 20.75
CA SER A 28 -9.92 -10.70 21.73
C SER A 28 -8.56 -10.50 21.07
N GLU A 29 -8.30 -11.10 19.90
CA GLU A 29 -7.09 -10.87 19.12
C GLU A 29 -6.92 -9.39 18.74
N ILE A 30 -8.02 -8.70 18.39
CA ILE A 30 -7.99 -7.27 18.07
C ILE A 30 -7.82 -6.42 19.34
N VAL A 31 -8.61 -6.70 20.38
CA VAL A 31 -8.63 -5.89 21.63
C VAL A 31 -7.33 -6.00 22.42
N PHE A 32 -6.71 -7.18 22.43
CA PHE A 32 -5.47 -7.43 23.15
C PHE A 32 -4.22 -7.31 22.27
N SER A 33 -4.36 -6.97 20.98
CA SER A 33 -3.19 -6.65 20.17
C SER A 33 -2.50 -5.39 20.73
N GLU A 34 -1.18 -5.42 20.82
CA GLU A 34 -0.43 -4.25 21.23
C GLU A 34 -0.60 -3.12 20.21
N PRO A 35 -1.05 -1.93 20.62
CA PRO A 35 -1.18 -0.81 19.72
C PRO A 35 0.21 -0.37 19.22
N GLU A 36 0.26 0.10 17.99
CA GLU A 36 1.48 0.70 17.45
C GLU A 36 1.88 1.93 18.29
N LYS A 37 3.16 2.02 18.63
CA LYS A 37 3.67 3.14 19.41
C LYS A 37 3.63 4.43 18.56
N GLU A 38 2.70 5.30 18.88
CA GLU A 38 2.61 6.62 18.28
C GLU A 38 3.57 7.60 18.96
N LEU A 39 4.33 8.33 18.15
CA LEU A 39 5.12 9.47 18.58
C LEU A 39 4.39 10.77 18.18
N PRO A 40 4.70 11.92 18.81
CA PRO A 40 4.14 13.20 18.38
C PRO A 40 4.28 13.40 16.87
N ALA A 41 3.18 13.72 16.21
CA ALA A 41 3.14 13.83 14.76
C ALA A 41 4.11 14.92 14.27
N ARG A 42 5.08 14.54 13.47
CA ARG A 42 6.06 15.42 12.87
C ARG A 42 6.44 14.90 11.49
N ARG A 43 6.33 15.75 10.48
CA ARG A 43 6.89 15.44 9.16
C ARG A 43 8.42 15.46 9.26
N VAL A 44 9.05 14.36 8.87
CA VAL A 44 10.51 14.15 8.99
C VAL A 44 11.22 14.45 7.68
N PHE A 45 10.54 14.21 6.55
CA PHE A 45 11.09 14.40 5.21
C PHE A 45 10.44 15.58 4.50
N ASP A 46 11.21 16.27 3.67
CA ASP A 46 10.74 17.39 2.88
C ASP A 46 9.76 16.93 1.80
N GLU A 47 8.73 17.74 1.53
CA GLU A 47 7.71 17.42 0.52
C GLU A 47 8.33 17.30 -0.87
N ASN A 48 7.92 16.26 -1.60
CA ASN A 48 8.35 15.99 -2.97
C ASN A 48 9.88 15.96 -3.17
N SER A 49 10.65 15.73 -2.10
CA SER A 49 12.10 15.55 -2.15
C SER A 49 12.42 14.07 -1.96
N GLY A 50 13.24 13.51 -2.83
CA GLY A 50 13.65 12.10 -2.73
C GLY A 50 14.41 11.82 -1.42
N VAL A 51 14.14 10.69 -0.82
CA VAL A 51 14.74 10.20 0.43
C VAL A 51 15.57 8.97 0.13
N LYS A 52 16.76 8.89 0.71
CA LYS A 52 17.59 7.67 0.67
C LYS A 52 16.94 6.59 1.50
N LEU A 53 16.77 5.38 0.94
CA LEU A 53 16.27 4.22 1.66
C LEU A 53 17.35 3.15 1.74
N GLU A 54 17.72 2.73 2.95
CA GLU A 54 18.65 1.67 3.19
C GLU A 54 18.00 0.52 3.96
N ILE A 55 18.22 -0.69 3.50
CA ILE A 55 17.76 -1.91 4.14
C ILE A 55 18.99 -2.72 4.53
N LYS A 56 19.11 -3.04 5.81
CA LYS A 56 20.28 -3.72 6.37
C LYS A 56 19.90 -5.03 7.03
N ASN A 57 20.45 -6.13 6.52
CA ASN A 57 20.30 -7.48 7.07
C ASN A 57 18.84 -7.88 7.36
N LEU A 58 17.93 -7.43 6.51
CA LEU A 58 16.50 -7.60 6.70
C LEU A 58 16.11 -9.08 6.54
N SER A 59 15.40 -9.60 7.53
CA SER A 59 14.78 -10.92 7.47
C SER A 59 13.32 -10.81 7.86
N TYR A 60 12.47 -11.59 7.21
CA TYR A 60 11.05 -11.63 7.51
C TYR A 60 10.45 -13.02 7.35
N GLN A 61 9.60 -13.40 8.31
CA GLN A 61 8.75 -14.59 8.29
C GLN A 61 7.37 -14.25 8.88
N TYR A 62 6.32 -14.89 8.39
CA TYR A 62 4.96 -14.60 8.85
C TYR A 62 4.67 -15.15 10.25
N ASP A 63 5.25 -16.28 10.58
CA ASP A 63 5.14 -16.90 11.90
C ASP A 63 6.47 -17.60 12.27
N PRO A 64 6.75 -17.82 13.57
CA PRO A 64 8.01 -18.39 14.03
C PRO A 64 8.34 -19.79 13.50
N PHE A 65 7.37 -20.50 12.98
CA PHE A 65 7.51 -21.87 12.46
C PHE A 65 7.56 -21.93 10.94
N SER A 66 7.26 -20.82 10.24
CA SER A 66 7.33 -20.76 8.79
C SER A 66 8.77 -20.54 8.31
N GLN A 67 9.03 -20.93 7.07
CA GLN A 67 10.29 -20.60 6.42
C GLN A 67 10.37 -19.08 6.19
N PRO A 68 11.55 -18.47 6.37
CA PRO A 68 11.74 -17.05 6.05
C PRO A 68 11.43 -16.76 4.59
N ILE A 69 10.71 -15.69 4.33
CA ILE A 69 10.45 -15.19 2.97
C ILE A 69 11.77 -14.66 2.37
N PHE A 70 12.53 -13.94 3.17
CA PHE A 70 13.89 -13.49 2.85
C PHE A 70 14.72 -13.44 4.12
N SER A 71 16.05 -13.61 3.96
CA SER A 71 17.01 -13.60 5.06
C SER A 71 18.23 -12.75 4.67
N ASN A 72 18.68 -11.90 5.59
CA ASN A 72 19.85 -11.03 5.43
C ASN A 72 19.80 -10.18 4.14
N PHE A 73 18.60 -9.75 3.73
CA PHE A 73 18.42 -8.93 2.54
C PHE A 73 18.99 -7.52 2.76
N ASN A 74 19.76 -7.04 1.80
CA ASN A 74 20.36 -5.72 1.82
C ASN A 74 20.02 -5.00 0.53
N LEU A 75 19.61 -3.72 0.65
CA LEU A 75 19.28 -2.87 -0.48
C LEU A 75 19.56 -1.41 -0.10
N GLN A 76 20.08 -0.65 -1.05
CA GLN A 76 20.19 0.80 -0.95
C GLN A 76 19.54 1.43 -2.17
N VAL A 77 18.72 2.44 -1.94
CA VAL A 77 18.03 3.23 -2.97
C VAL A 77 18.41 4.69 -2.74
N GLU A 78 18.91 5.34 -3.77
CA GLU A 78 19.35 6.74 -3.68
C GLU A 78 18.15 7.70 -3.74
N PRO A 79 18.31 8.95 -3.22
CA PRO A 79 17.26 9.96 -3.29
C PRO A 79 16.80 10.20 -4.74
N GLY A 80 15.50 10.09 -4.99
CA GLY A 80 14.91 10.26 -6.31
C GLY A 80 15.05 9.08 -7.27
N GLU A 81 15.80 8.03 -6.88
CA GLU A 81 15.96 6.82 -7.68
C GLU A 81 14.64 6.04 -7.79
N SER A 82 14.39 5.49 -8.98
CA SER A 82 13.29 4.56 -9.23
C SER A 82 13.82 3.14 -9.36
N ILE A 83 13.38 2.24 -8.50
CA ILE A 83 13.72 0.81 -8.60
C ILE A 83 12.52 -0.04 -8.94
N ALA A 84 12.72 -1.05 -9.80
CA ALA A 84 11.73 -2.09 -10.09
C ALA A 84 12.10 -3.38 -9.38
N LEU A 85 11.21 -3.87 -8.52
CA LEU A 85 11.32 -5.20 -7.89
C LEU A 85 10.70 -6.24 -8.83
N VAL A 86 11.48 -7.18 -9.30
CA VAL A 86 11.05 -8.25 -10.19
C VAL A 86 11.34 -9.63 -9.60
N GLY A 87 10.73 -10.66 -10.17
CA GLY A 87 10.93 -12.05 -9.75
C GLY A 87 9.63 -12.85 -9.87
N PRO A 88 9.68 -14.18 -9.71
CA PRO A 88 8.51 -15.06 -9.82
C PRO A 88 7.44 -14.71 -8.78
N SER A 89 6.19 -15.16 -9.06
CA SER A 89 5.10 -15.02 -8.09
C SER A 89 5.46 -15.79 -6.80
N GLY A 90 5.13 -15.20 -5.65
CA GLY A 90 5.43 -15.81 -4.33
C GLY A 90 6.86 -15.62 -3.82
N VAL A 91 7.75 -14.94 -4.55
CA VAL A 91 9.14 -14.70 -4.08
C VAL A 91 9.25 -13.67 -2.94
N GLY A 92 8.15 -13.00 -2.58
CA GLY A 92 8.12 -12.04 -1.48
C GLY A 92 8.18 -10.56 -1.89
N LYS A 93 7.95 -10.19 -3.16
CA LYS A 93 7.98 -8.78 -3.62
C LYS A 93 7.03 -7.87 -2.82
N THR A 94 5.77 -8.24 -2.75
CA THR A 94 4.74 -7.51 -1.97
C THR A 94 5.08 -7.48 -0.48
N THR A 95 5.60 -8.58 0.06
CA THR A 95 6.01 -8.66 1.47
C THR A 95 7.16 -7.71 1.76
N LEU A 96 8.19 -7.69 0.90
CA LEU A 96 9.31 -6.77 1.02
C LEU A 96 8.85 -5.32 0.94
N LEU A 97 7.97 -4.99 -0.01
CA LEU A 97 7.40 -3.66 -0.14
C LEU A 97 6.61 -3.27 1.12
N LYS A 98 5.77 -4.17 1.67
CA LYS A 98 5.02 -3.95 2.91
C LYS A 98 5.93 -3.72 4.12
N VAL A 99 7.09 -4.38 4.20
CA VAL A 99 8.09 -4.14 5.25
C VAL A 99 8.75 -2.77 5.05
N MET A 100 9.14 -2.42 3.82
CA MET A 100 9.77 -1.13 3.52
C MET A 100 8.86 0.06 3.80
N CYS A 101 7.56 -0.06 3.54
CA CYS A 101 6.61 1.02 3.84
C CYS A 101 6.09 1.02 5.29
N GLY A 102 6.61 0.13 6.15
CA GLY A 102 6.28 0.06 7.57
C GLY A 102 4.87 -0.51 7.86
N LEU A 103 4.32 -1.32 6.96
CA LEU A 103 3.06 -2.06 7.19
C LEU A 103 3.30 -3.42 7.87
N LEU A 104 4.50 -3.99 7.71
CA LEU A 104 4.93 -5.21 8.36
C LEU A 104 6.23 -4.96 9.10
N SER A 105 6.33 -5.41 10.35
CA SER A 105 7.56 -5.33 11.12
C SER A 105 8.51 -6.46 10.73
N PRO A 106 9.80 -6.20 10.45
CA PRO A 106 10.75 -7.26 10.14
C PRO A 106 11.01 -8.14 11.35
N THR A 107 11.36 -9.41 11.10
CA THR A 107 11.80 -10.33 12.15
C THR A 107 13.18 -9.93 12.69
N SER A 108 14.06 -9.43 11.81
CA SER A 108 15.36 -8.85 12.15
C SER A 108 15.84 -7.92 11.05
N GLY A 109 16.86 -7.11 11.36
CA GLY A 109 17.40 -6.11 10.46
C GLY A 109 16.76 -4.74 10.65
N GLU A 110 17.12 -3.79 9.80
CA GLU A 110 16.72 -2.38 9.92
C GLU A 110 16.26 -1.82 8.57
N VAL A 111 15.27 -0.93 8.60
CA VAL A 111 14.87 -0.06 7.49
C VAL A 111 15.20 1.37 7.89
N ILE A 112 16.04 2.03 7.11
CA ILE A 112 16.61 3.33 7.42
C ILE A 112 16.24 4.29 6.28
N ALA A 113 15.63 5.40 6.60
CA ALA A 113 15.29 6.47 5.67
C ALA A 113 16.07 7.74 6.06
N ASP A 114 16.90 8.28 5.16
CA ASP A 114 17.81 9.41 5.41
C ASP A 114 18.61 9.28 6.74
N ASN A 115 19.24 8.14 6.94
CA ASN A 115 19.99 7.79 8.16
C ASN A 115 19.14 7.67 9.44
N LEU A 116 17.82 7.68 9.34
CA LEU A 116 16.90 7.54 10.45
C LEU A 116 16.21 6.17 10.39
N ASP A 117 16.31 5.38 11.43
CA ASP A 117 15.57 4.13 11.56
C ASP A 117 14.08 4.43 11.68
N ILE A 118 13.26 3.87 10.78
CA ILE A 118 11.82 4.16 10.68
C ILE A 118 11.05 3.82 11.96
N TYR A 119 11.52 2.83 12.73
CA TYR A 119 10.90 2.43 14.00
C TYR A 119 11.30 3.39 15.14
N LYS A 120 12.48 3.99 15.09
CA LYS A 120 12.93 4.97 16.09
C LYS A 120 12.29 6.35 15.90
N ILE A 121 12.04 6.77 14.66
CA ILE A 121 11.31 8.02 14.40
C ILE A 121 9.80 7.88 14.58
N GLY A 122 9.29 6.65 14.69
CA GLY A 122 7.87 6.30 14.75
C GLY A 122 7.26 6.12 13.36
N LEU A 123 6.54 4.99 13.18
CA LEU A 123 5.93 4.65 11.90
C LEU A 123 4.88 5.68 11.46
N ASN A 124 4.18 6.32 12.40
CA ASN A 124 3.27 7.41 12.09
C ASN A 124 3.99 8.59 11.42
N ASN A 125 5.18 8.97 11.90
CA ASN A 125 5.99 10.04 11.32
C ASN A 125 6.60 9.65 9.96
N TYR A 126 7.07 8.40 9.84
CA TYR A 126 7.54 7.86 8.57
C TYR A 126 6.45 7.89 7.49
N ARG A 127 5.23 7.48 7.83
CA ARG A 127 4.08 7.45 6.91
C ARG A 127 3.57 8.83 6.50
N LEU A 128 3.91 9.91 7.22
CA LEU A 128 3.62 11.27 6.76
C LEU A 128 4.42 11.67 5.52
N GLY A 129 5.60 11.09 5.33
CA GLY A 129 6.47 11.33 4.17
C GLY A 129 6.44 10.23 3.12
N THR A 130 5.61 9.20 3.30
CA THR A 130 5.53 8.07 2.36
C THR A 130 4.10 7.85 1.87
N ALA A 131 3.98 7.32 0.66
CA ALA A 131 2.69 6.87 0.14
C ALA A 131 2.83 5.46 -0.45
N CYS A 132 1.76 4.69 -0.33
CA CYS A 132 1.65 3.34 -0.84
C CYS A 132 0.44 3.22 -1.76
N VAL A 133 0.59 2.50 -2.87
CA VAL A 133 -0.51 2.00 -3.69
C VAL A 133 -0.35 0.49 -3.79
N LEU A 134 -1.16 -0.24 -3.04
CA LEU A 134 -1.10 -1.70 -2.99
C LEU A 134 -2.10 -2.33 -3.96
N GLN A 135 -1.87 -3.57 -4.34
CA GLN A 135 -2.75 -4.32 -5.23
C GLN A 135 -4.18 -4.47 -4.66
N GLU A 136 -4.28 -4.59 -3.33
CA GLU A 136 -5.55 -4.79 -2.61
C GLU A 136 -6.29 -3.48 -2.27
N ASP A 137 -5.69 -2.32 -2.56
CA ASP A 137 -6.25 -1.03 -2.17
C ASP A 137 -7.63 -0.80 -2.80
N ARG A 138 -8.48 -0.12 -2.03
CA ARG A 138 -9.86 0.16 -2.41
C ARG A 138 -10.18 1.64 -2.28
N LEU A 139 -11.15 2.05 -3.07
CA LEU A 139 -11.81 3.33 -2.89
C LEU A 139 -12.86 3.18 -1.78
N PHE A 140 -13.03 4.24 -1.01
CA PHE A 140 -14.06 4.32 0.04
C PHE A 140 -15.36 4.87 -0.54
N SER A 141 -16.47 4.58 0.13
CA SER A 141 -17.73 5.23 -0.17
C SER A 141 -17.63 6.72 0.15
N GLY A 142 -17.92 7.57 -0.82
CA GLY A 142 -17.75 9.02 -0.75
C GLY A 142 -17.52 9.62 -2.13
N SER A 143 -17.27 10.91 -2.23
CA SER A 143 -16.99 11.56 -3.51
C SER A 143 -15.60 11.18 -4.07
N ILE A 144 -15.36 11.48 -5.33
CA ILE A 144 -14.03 11.37 -5.94
C ILE A 144 -13.06 12.33 -5.23
N SER A 145 -13.51 13.53 -4.89
CA SER A 145 -12.75 14.52 -4.12
C SER A 145 -12.30 13.96 -2.77
N ASP A 146 -13.23 13.39 -1.99
CA ASP A 146 -12.94 12.74 -0.70
C ASP A 146 -11.91 11.62 -0.86
N ASN A 147 -12.07 10.82 -1.90
CA ASN A 147 -11.16 9.71 -2.16
C ASN A 147 -9.75 10.15 -2.51
N ILE A 148 -9.56 11.26 -3.24
CA ILE A 148 -8.25 11.79 -3.57
C ILE A 148 -7.61 12.45 -2.35
N SER A 149 -8.36 13.29 -1.61
CA SER A 149 -7.86 13.97 -0.41
C SER A 149 -7.61 13.03 0.78
N GLY A 150 -8.16 11.80 0.73
CA GLY A 150 -8.13 10.88 1.87
C GLY A 150 -9.06 11.31 3.00
N PHE A 151 -10.18 11.99 2.68
CA PHE A 151 -11.19 12.49 3.61
C PHE A 151 -10.66 13.58 4.56
N GLU A 152 -9.77 14.42 4.07
CA GLU A 152 -9.27 15.57 4.81
C GLU A 152 -10.35 16.66 4.90
N ASP A 153 -10.63 17.17 6.11
CA ASP A 153 -11.72 18.14 6.37
C ASP A 153 -11.56 19.46 5.59
N ASN A 154 -10.33 19.91 5.34
CA ASN A 154 -10.03 21.13 4.60
C ASN A 154 -9.15 20.81 3.38
N ALA A 155 -9.67 19.95 2.51
CA ALA A 155 -8.94 19.49 1.35
C ALA A 155 -8.61 20.65 0.39
N ASP A 156 -7.38 20.64 -0.14
CA ASP A 156 -6.93 21.58 -1.16
C ASP A 156 -7.45 21.14 -2.54
N GLU A 157 -8.48 21.86 -3.01
CA GLU A 157 -9.13 21.58 -4.30
C GLU A 157 -8.18 21.71 -5.49
N GLU A 158 -7.26 22.67 -5.48
CA GLU A 158 -6.28 22.87 -6.56
C GLU A 158 -5.31 21.68 -6.61
N LEU A 159 -4.85 21.23 -5.45
CA LEU A 159 -4.00 20.05 -5.33
C LEU A 159 -4.73 18.75 -5.75
N ILE A 160 -6.02 18.60 -5.41
CA ILE A 160 -6.84 17.47 -5.89
C ILE A 160 -6.85 17.43 -7.42
N VAL A 161 -7.11 18.57 -8.07
CA VAL A 161 -7.13 18.67 -9.53
C VAL A 161 -5.75 18.38 -10.13
N GLU A 162 -4.69 18.91 -9.52
CA GLU A 162 -3.32 18.63 -9.95
C GLU A 162 -2.98 17.14 -9.87
N CYS A 163 -3.29 16.47 -8.76
CA CYS A 163 -3.05 15.04 -8.57
C CYS A 163 -3.88 14.20 -9.55
N ALA A 164 -5.12 14.60 -9.84
CA ALA A 164 -5.95 13.95 -10.85
C ALA A 164 -5.38 14.10 -12.27
N ARG A 165 -4.80 15.25 -12.61
CA ARG A 165 -4.09 15.45 -13.88
C ARG A 165 -2.83 14.60 -13.97
N ARG A 166 -2.02 14.56 -12.90
CA ARG A 166 -0.79 13.75 -12.83
C ARG A 166 -1.06 12.25 -12.95
N SER A 167 -2.19 11.78 -12.41
CA SER A 167 -2.63 10.39 -12.55
C SER A 167 -3.47 10.11 -13.81
N ASN A 168 -3.56 11.10 -14.73
CA ASN A 168 -4.27 11.01 -16.00
C ASN A 168 -5.74 10.58 -15.89
N ILE A 169 -6.47 11.11 -14.89
CA ILE A 169 -7.89 10.81 -14.64
C ILE A 169 -8.79 12.06 -14.74
N HIS A 170 -8.22 13.27 -14.68
CA HIS A 170 -8.95 14.54 -14.65
C HIS A 170 -10.00 14.66 -15.73
N ASP A 171 -9.63 14.43 -17.01
CA ASP A 171 -10.54 14.59 -18.14
C ASP A 171 -11.72 13.60 -18.13
N GLU A 172 -11.54 12.44 -17.52
CA GLU A 172 -12.62 11.48 -17.33
C GLU A 172 -13.55 11.90 -16.18
N ILE A 173 -12.99 12.41 -15.08
CA ILE A 173 -13.78 12.97 -13.96
C ILE A 173 -14.65 14.11 -14.47
N MET A 174 -14.12 15.04 -15.27
CA MET A 174 -14.86 16.17 -15.83
C MET A 174 -15.98 15.78 -16.79
N LYS A 175 -15.96 14.57 -17.35
CA LYS A 175 -17.05 14.01 -18.16
C LYS A 175 -18.15 13.37 -17.33
N MET A 176 -17.93 13.15 -16.05
CA MET A 176 -18.94 12.60 -15.13
C MET A 176 -19.96 13.70 -14.79
N PRO A 177 -21.26 13.36 -14.60
CA PRO A 177 -22.30 14.36 -14.37
C PRO A 177 -22.04 15.29 -13.17
N MET A 178 -21.37 14.80 -12.13
CA MET A 178 -21.06 15.57 -10.91
C MET A 178 -19.55 15.90 -10.78
N GLY A 179 -18.75 15.62 -11.81
CA GLY A 179 -17.31 15.87 -11.75
C GLY A 179 -16.66 15.23 -10.52
N TYR A 180 -15.90 16.02 -9.76
CA TYR A 180 -15.25 15.56 -8.53
C TYR A 180 -16.19 15.18 -7.39
N GLU A 181 -17.43 15.69 -7.41
CA GLU A 181 -18.49 15.33 -6.44
C GLU A 181 -19.23 14.04 -6.84
N THR A 182 -18.77 13.35 -7.88
CA THR A 182 -19.35 12.05 -8.25
C THR A 182 -19.13 11.06 -7.12
N MET A 183 -20.23 10.51 -6.62
CA MET A 183 -20.21 9.54 -5.52
C MET A 183 -19.76 8.17 -5.99
N ILE A 184 -18.80 7.62 -5.29
CA ILE A 184 -18.33 6.24 -5.43
C ILE A 184 -19.11 5.40 -4.43
N GLY A 185 -19.82 4.38 -4.93
CA GLY A 185 -20.56 3.45 -4.08
C GLY A 185 -19.66 2.50 -3.30
N GLU A 186 -20.27 1.67 -2.48
CA GLU A 186 -19.56 0.62 -1.74
C GLU A 186 -18.70 -0.24 -2.69
N LEU A 187 -17.47 -0.51 -2.30
CA LEU A 187 -16.48 -1.29 -3.07
C LEU A 187 -16.09 -0.69 -4.44
N GLY A 188 -16.34 0.63 -4.66
CA GLY A 188 -15.98 1.28 -5.92
C GLY A 188 -16.96 1.02 -7.08
N LEU A 189 -18.22 0.71 -6.78
CA LEU A 189 -19.25 0.53 -7.81
C LEU A 189 -19.36 1.79 -8.69
N GLY A 190 -19.40 1.59 -10.01
CA GLY A 190 -19.48 2.66 -11.01
C GLY A 190 -18.13 3.14 -11.54
N ILE A 191 -17.01 2.66 -11.02
CA ILE A 191 -15.65 3.02 -11.44
C ILE A 191 -14.97 1.80 -12.10
N SER A 192 -14.37 2.00 -13.27
CA SER A 192 -13.61 0.93 -13.93
C SER A 192 -12.31 0.61 -13.17
N GLY A 193 -11.74 -0.59 -13.38
CA GLY A 193 -10.47 -0.98 -12.74
C GLY A 193 -9.33 -0.01 -13.02
N GLY A 194 -9.22 0.47 -14.24
CA GLY A 194 -8.22 1.47 -14.61
C GLY A 194 -8.46 2.86 -13.98
N GLN A 195 -9.72 3.29 -13.89
CA GLN A 195 -10.09 4.52 -13.17
C GLN A 195 -9.76 4.40 -11.69
N LYS A 196 -10.10 3.26 -11.07
CA LYS A 196 -9.77 2.96 -9.67
C LYS A 196 -8.28 3.10 -9.41
N GLN A 197 -7.42 2.48 -10.23
CA GLN A 197 -5.96 2.56 -10.07
C GLN A 197 -5.46 4.00 -10.18
N ARG A 198 -5.95 4.77 -11.15
CA ARG A 198 -5.57 6.18 -11.32
C ARG A 198 -6.01 7.05 -10.14
N LEU A 199 -7.19 6.80 -9.57
CA LEU A 199 -7.65 7.50 -8.37
C LEU A 199 -6.81 7.16 -7.13
N LEU A 200 -6.40 5.89 -6.97
CA LEU A 200 -5.50 5.48 -5.90
C LEU A 200 -4.11 6.12 -6.03
N ILE A 201 -3.60 6.27 -7.26
CA ILE A 201 -2.36 7.00 -7.53
C ILE A 201 -2.55 8.49 -7.20
N ALA A 202 -3.68 9.12 -7.61
CA ALA A 202 -3.97 10.51 -7.26
C ALA A 202 -3.99 10.73 -5.73
N ARG A 203 -4.65 9.83 -4.97
CA ARG A 203 -4.64 9.81 -3.50
C ARG A 203 -3.22 9.73 -2.93
N ALA A 204 -2.39 8.86 -3.48
CA ALA A 204 -1.01 8.72 -3.04
C ALA A 204 -0.20 10.01 -3.28
N LEU A 205 -0.38 10.66 -4.44
CA LEU A 205 0.30 11.90 -4.79
C LEU A 205 -0.20 13.11 -3.96
N TYR A 206 -1.47 13.14 -3.57
CA TYR A 206 -2.04 14.21 -2.75
C TYR A 206 -1.31 14.36 -1.41
N ARG A 207 -0.76 13.29 -0.87
CA ARG A 207 0.04 13.31 0.37
C ARG A 207 1.43 13.94 0.19
N LYS A 208 1.81 14.36 -1.02
CA LYS A 208 3.13 14.92 -1.37
C LYS A 208 4.27 14.07 -0.81
N PRO A 209 4.34 12.78 -1.18
CA PRO A 209 5.29 11.85 -0.58
C PRO A 209 6.72 12.15 -1.01
N SER A 210 7.67 11.78 -0.15
CA SER A 210 9.11 11.73 -0.44
C SER A 210 9.52 10.34 -0.97
N ILE A 211 8.77 9.29 -0.57
CA ILE A 211 8.91 7.93 -1.08
C ILE A 211 7.55 7.41 -1.53
N LEU A 212 7.47 6.87 -2.74
CA LEU A 212 6.28 6.26 -3.31
C LEU A 212 6.52 4.76 -3.53
N PHE A 213 5.70 3.94 -2.88
CA PHE A 213 5.65 2.50 -3.04
C PHE A 213 4.48 2.11 -3.93
N MET A 214 4.72 1.28 -4.95
CA MET A 214 3.67 0.82 -5.87
C MET A 214 3.74 -0.70 -6.06
N ASP A 215 2.66 -1.40 -5.71
CA ASP A 215 2.53 -2.84 -5.92
C ASP A 215 1.52 -3.10 -7.05
N GLU A 216 2.03 -3.36 -8.25
CA GLU A 216 1.23 -3.59 -9.46
C GLU A 216 0.18 -2.49 -9.74
N ALA A 217 0.45 -1.26 -9.30
CA ALA A 217 -0.50 -0.15 -9.35
C ALA A 217 -0.96 0.26 -10.76
N THR A 218 -0.30 -0.22 -11.82
CA THR A 218 -0.63 0.06 -13.23
C THR A 218 -1.10 -1.17 -14.01
N SER A 219 -1.33 -2.31 -13.33
CA SER A 219 -1.64 -3.60 -13.96
C SER A 219 -2.94 -3.63 -14.77
N HIS A 220 -3.94 -2.82 -14.42
CA HIS A 220 -5.22 -2.72 -15.13
C HIS A 220 -5.30 -1.55 -16.13
N LEU A 221 -4.19 -0.83 -16.34
CA LEU A 221 -4.13 0.28 -17.29
C LEU A 221 -3.79 -0.22 -18.71
N ASP A 222 -4.30 0.49 -19.70
CA ASP A 222 -3.78 0.36 -21.06
C ASP A 222 -2.40 1.01 -21.17
N LEU A 223 -1.64 0.66 -22.22
CA LEU A 223 -0.27 1.10 -22.41
C LEU A 223 -0.12 2.62 -22.49
N LYS A 224 -1.14 3.33 -23.04
CA LYS A 224 -1.10 4.79 -23.16
C LYS A 224 -1.22 5.46 -21.79
N ASN A 225 -2.21 5.04 -21.00
CA ASN A 225 -2.41 5.56 -19.63
C ASN A 225 -1.23 5.22 -18.73
N GLU A 226 -0.71 3.99 -18.80
CA GLU A 226 0.47 3.57 -18.06
C GLU A 226 1.70 4.44 -18.38
N SER A 227 1.99 4.66 -19.67
CA SER A 227 3.11 5.49 -20.10
C SER A 227 2.97 6.94 -19.62
N ALA A 228 1.77 7.53 -19.74
CA ALA A 228 1.52 8.90 -19.31
C ALA A 228 1.71 9.06 -17.78
N ILE A 229 1.23 8.11 -16.99
CA ILE A 229 1.39 8.13 -15.54
C ILE A 229 2.86 7.93 -15.15
N ASN A 230 3.55 6.94 -15.71
CA ASN A 230 4.96 6.71 -15.45
C ASN A 230 5.81 7.94 -15.76
N GLN A 231 5.53 8.61 -16.87
CA GLN A 231 6.23 9.85 -17.24
C GLN A 231 5.90 11.00 -16.28
N SER A 232 4.64 11.14 -15.88
CA SER A 232 4.20 12.16 -14.92
C SER A 232 4.87 11.96 -13.55
N ILE A 233 4.87 10.73 -13.03
CA ILE A 233 5.50 10.40 -11.74
C ILE A 233 7.03 10.51 -11.85
N ALA A 234 7.63 10.17 -13.01
CA ALA A 234 9.06 10.30 -13.23
C ALA A 234 9.55 11.75 -13.18
N SER A 235 8.68 12.71 -13.48
CA SER A 235 8.99 14.14 -13.35
C SER A 235 9.09 14.64 -11.90
N LEU A 236 8.63 13.83 -10.94
CA LEU A 236 8.74 14.13 -9.51
C LEU A 236 10.09 13.66 -8.99
N SER A 237 10.75 14.49 -8.18
CA SER A 237 12.04 14.16 -7.58
C SER A 237 11.91 13.25 -6.34
N ILE A 238 10.96 12.31 -6.34
CA ILE A 238 10.66 11.39 -5.24
C ILE A 238 11.30 10.03 -5.46
N THR A 239 11.69 9.35 -4.39
CA THR A 239 12.18 7.97 -4.45
C THR A 239 11.02 7.01 -4.73
N ARG A 240 11.21 6.04 -5.65
CA ARG A 240 10.14 5.14 -6.10
C ARG A 240 10.55 3.69 -6.00
N ILE A 241 9.71 2.88 -5.39
CA ILE A 241 9.87 1.44 -5.30
C ILE A 241 8.65 0.78 -5.93
N ILE A 242 8.84 0.08 -7.04
CA ILE A 242 7.76 -0.43 -7.89
C ILE A 242 7.88 -1.96 -8.00
N VAL A 243 6.86 -2.68 -7.59
CA VAL A 243 6.72 -4.10 -7.96
C VAL A 243 6.08 -4.14 -9.34
N ALA A 244 6.81 -4.63 -10.32
CA ALA A 244 6.40 -4.61 -11.71
C ALA A 244 6.50 -6.00 -12.37
N HIS A 245 5.51 -6.29 -13.20
CA HIS A 245 5.47 -7.47 -14.08
C HIS A 245 5.47 -7.09 -15.56
N ARG A 246 5.10 -5.86 -15.88
CA ARG A 246 5.06 -5.37 -17.27
C ARG A 246 6.42 -4.86 -17.72
N PRO A 247 6.87 -5.23 -18.93
CA PRO A 247 8.15 -4.75 -19.48
C PRO A 247 8.24 -3.22 -19.56
N SER A 248 7.13 -2.53 -19.85
CA SER A 248 7.05 -1.07 -19.92
C SER A 248 7.36 -0.40 -18.58
N THR A 249 6.76 -0.90 -17.50
CA THR A 249 7.00 -0.38 -16.14
C THR A 249 8.43 -0.68 -15.68
N ILE A 250 8.93 -1.90 -15.99
CA ILE A 250 10.31 -2.29 -15.65
C ILE A 250 11.31 -1.40 -16.37
N ALA A 251 11.08 -1.11 -17.65
CA ALA A 251 11.96 -0.26 -18.46
C ALA A 251 11.95 1.22 -18.05
N SER A 252 10.93 1.67 -17.31
CA SER A 252 10.84 3.04 -16.79
C SER A 252 11.58 3.26 -15.46
N ALA A 253 12.11 2.20 -14.85
CA ALA A 253 12.89 2.27 -13.62
C ALA A 253 14.39 2.47 -13.92
N ASP A 254 15.07 3.21 -13.06
CA ASP A 254 16.53 3.45 -13.19
C ASP A 254 17.32 2.18 -12.92
N ARG A 255 16.81 1.30 -12.03
CA ARG A 255 17.47 0.04 -11.67
C ARG A 255 16.45 -1.07 -11.40
N ILE A 256 16.84 -2.28 -11.77
CA ILE A 256 16.03 -3.49 -11.58
C ILE A 256 16.66 -4.35 -10.49
N ILE A 257 15.85 -4.79 -9.54
CA ILE A 257 16.24 -5.70 -8.45
C ILE A 257 15.48 -7.02 -8.65
N ASP A 258 16.20 -8.06 -9.02
CA ASP A 258 15.65 -9.41 -9.16
C ASP A 258 15.73 -10.17 -7.84
N LEU A 259 14.55 -10.36 -7.21
CA LEU A 259 14.44 -11.08 -5.93
C LEU A 259 14.61 -12.60 -6.06
N SER A 260 14.62 -13.17 -7.26
CA SER A 260 14.85 -14.60 -7.46
C SER A 260 16.22 -15.05 -6.92
N GLN A 261 17.17 -14.14 -6.86
CA GLN A 261 18.51 -14.38 -6.35
C GLN A 261 18.58 -14.43 -4.81
N TYR A 262 17.58 -13.89 -4.11
CA TYR A 262 17.54 -13.77 -2.64
C TYR A 262 16.58 -14.77 -1.98
N GLY A 263 15.65 -15.38 -2.73
CA GLY A 263 14.61 -16.30 -2.23
C GLY A 263 15.02 -17.77 -2.14
N LYS A 264 16.29 -18.16 -2.34
CA LYS A 264 16.74 -19.57 -2.36
C LYS A 264 18.03 -19.83 -1.58
N GLN A 265 18.23 -19.22 -0.43
CA GLN A 265 19.31 -19.63 0.49
C GLN A 265 18.76 -20.32 1.74
N ALA A 266 17.79 -21.22 1.58
CA ALA A 266 17.36 -22.13 2.62
C ALA A 266 17.09 -23.49 1.97
N SER A 267 18.13 -24.22 1.64
CA SER A 267 18.12 -25.65 1.39
C SER A 267 19.18 -26.32 2.24
#